data_ad6a769cedbc32da96bd093201d88a7a
#
_entry.id   ad6a769cedbc32da96bd093201d88a7a
#
_cell.length_a   1.000
_cell.length_b   1.000
_cell.length_c   1.000
_cell.angle_alpha   90.00
_cell.angle_beta   90.00
_cell.angle_gamma   90.00
#
_symmetry.space_group_name_H-M   'P 1'
#
loop_
_entity.id
_entity.type
_entity.pdbx_description
1 polymer ?
#
loop_
_entity_poly.entity_id
_entity_poly.type
_entity_poly.pdbx_seq_one_letter_code
_entity_poly.pdbx_strand_id
1 'polypeptide(L)'
;MKKTIFAVIVLIGLVIYGGYDYFSRSSSDTGQVAESGQVNLKIGIEKGQLAPDFTLTDLQGNPVRLSDFIGKKVFVNFWASWCPPCRIEMPHMQKFYEDYQSKDVVILGVNLTPTEENPDAVPAFVEEQRLTFPIVLDSGGDVMLTYQVIAYPTTYLIDANGVIREKYRGAINYDI
;
A
#
# COMPACT_ATOMS: atom_id res chain seq x y z
N MET A 1 -24.14 0.28 71.96
CA MET A 1 -24.72 -0.66 70.98
C MET A 1 -25.21 -0.02 69.66
N LYS A 2 -26.00 1.08 69.68
CA LYS A 2 -26.52 1.72 68.46
C LYS A 2 -25.41 2.29 67.53
N LYS A 3 -24.34 2.89 68.12
CA LYS A 3 -23.22 3.48 67.34
C LYS A 3 -22.35 2.42 66.62
N THR A 4 -22.18 1.24 67.24
CA THR A 4 -21.44 0.12 66.63
C THR A 4 -22.19 -0.52 65.50
N ILE A 5 -23.52 -0.64 65.62
CA ILE A 5 -24.38 -1.18 64.53
C ILE A 5 -24.37 -0.25 63.32
N PHE A 6 -24.41 1.09 63.53
CA PHE A 6 -24.32 2.06 62.45
C PHE A 6 -22.97 2.00 61.71
N ALA A 7 -21.87 1.87 62.47
CA ALA A 7 -20.54 1.73 61.84
C ALA A 7 -20.39 0.46 61.01
N VAL A 8 -20.97 -0.67 61.44
CA VAL A 8 -20.95 -1.94 60.73
C VAL A 8 -21.79 -1.85 59.43
N ILE A 9 -22.95 -1.18 59.46
CA ILE A 9 -23.78 -0.99 58.27
C ILE A 9 -23.05 -0.14 57.20
N VAL A 10 -22.36 0.94 57.63
CA VAL A 10 -21.59 1.78 56.74
C VAL A 10 -20.43 0.99 56.08
N LEU A 11 -19.72 0.18 56.88
CA LEU A 11 -18.63 -0.66 56.37
C LEU A 11 -19.14 -1.69 55.35
N ILE A 12 -20.26 -2.34 55.62
CA ILE A 12 -20.86 -3.30 54.70
C ILE A 12 -21.29 -2.57 53.39
N GLY A 13 -21.87 -1.38 53.50
CA GLY A 13 -22.25 -0.57 52.31
C GLY A 13 -21.05 -0.20 51.45
N LEU A 14 -19.90 0.16 52.05
CA LEU A 14 -18.68 0.47 51.34
C LEU A 14 -18.06 -0.74 50.65
N VAL A 15 -18.13 -1.92 51.30
CA VAL A 15 -17.64 -3.18 50.67
C VAL A 15 -18.51 -3.60 49.50
N ILE A 16 -19.84 -3.47 49.63
CA ILE A 16 -20.77 -3.78 48.54
C ILE A 16 -20.60 -2.81 47.40
N TYR A 17 -20.46 -1.50 47.70
CA TYR A 17 -20.23 -0.49 46.66
C TYR A 17 -18.89 -0.68 45.93
N GLY A 18 -17.81 -0.91 46.67
CA GLY A 18 -16.49 -1.21 46.11
C GLY A 18 -16.46 -2.49 45.27
N GLY A 19 -17.13 -3.52 45.75
CA GLY A 19 -17.32 -4.78 45.01
C GLY A 19 -18.13 -4.60 43.72
N TYR A 20 -19.19 -3.80 43.78
CA TYR A 20 -20.00 -3.48 42.62
C TYR A 20 -19.22 -2.66 41.58
N ASP A 21 -18.51 -1.64 42.02
CA ASP A 21 -17.68 -0.79 41.11
C ASP A 21 -16.53 -1.60 40.49
N TYR A 22 -15.88 -2.48 41.27
CA TYR A 22 -14.84 -3.39 40.78
C TYR A 22 -15.41 -4.38 39.76
N PHE A 23 -16.56 -4.98 40.03
CA PHE A 23 -17.21 -5.95 39.13
C PHE A 23 -17.76 -5.27 37.87
N SER A 24 -18.33 -4.08 37.98
CA SER A 24 -18.82 -3.29 36.85
C SER A 24 -17.69 -2.82 35.92
N ARG A 25 -16.52 -2.47 36.48
CA ARG A 25 -15.34 -2.15 35.68
C ARG A 25 -14.72 -3.37 35.03
N SER A 26 -14.77 -4.52 35.73
CA SER A 26 -14.27 -5.79 35.15
C SER A 26 -15.15 -6.33 34.03
N SER A 27 -16.43 -5.95 34.00
CA SER A 27 -17.36 -6.38 32.94
C SER A 27 -17.28 -5.58 31.65
N SER A 28 -16.53 -4.47 31.64
CA SER A 28 -16.29 -3.65 30.42
C SER A 28 -15.07 -4.10 29.61
N ASP A 29 -14.29 -5.07 30.12
CA ASP A 29 -13.07 -5.54 29.49
C ASP A 29 -13.13 -7.02 29.04
N THR A 30 -14.32 -7.63 29.05
CA THR A 30 -14.51 -9.00 28.57
C THR A 30 -15.46 -9.05 27.39
N GLY A 31 -15.02 -8.47 26.27
CA GLY A 31 -15.76 -8.47 25.01
C GLY A 31 -14.86 -8.42 23.79
N GLN A 32 -13.56 -8.75 23.92
CA GLN A 32 -12.73 -9.09 22.77
C GLN A 32 -12.65 -10.61 22.68
N VAL A 33 -13.74 -11.24 22.22
CA VAL A 33 -13.64 -12.50 21.49
C VAL A 33 -12.63 -12.26 20.39
N ALA A 34 -11.60 -13.08 20.34
CA ALA A 34 -10.67 -13.18 19.24
C ALA A 34 -11.46 -13.51 17.96
N GLU A 35 -12.04 -12.50 17.35
CA GLU A 35 -12.55 -12.56 16.01
C GLU A 35 -11.33 -12.60 15.10
N SER A 36 -11.23 -13.67 14.35
CA SER A 36 -10.22 -13.99 13.35
C SER A 36 -9.55 -12.73 12.80
N GLY A 37 -8.23 -12.61 12.97
CA GLY A 37 -7.42 -11.43 12.69
C GLY A 37 -7.52 -10.89 11.25
N GLN A 38 -8.63 -10.28 10.91
CA GLN A 38 -8.71 -9.32 9.82
C GLN A 38 -8.19 -8.00 10.38
N VAL A 39 -6.89 -7.80 10.21
CA VAL A 39 -6.31 -6.45 10.30
C VAL A 39 -7.06 -5.62 9.26
N ASN A 40 -7.99 -4.78 9.70
CA ASN A 40 -8.73 -3.88 8.82
C ASN A 40 -7.76 -2.76 8.38
N LEU A 41 -6.92 -3.09 7.39
CA LEU A 41 -5.93 -2.16 6.86
C LEU A 41 -6.66 -1.04 6.13
N LYS A 42 -6.37 0.19 6.49
CA LYS A 42 -6.88 1.38 5.79
C LYS A 42 -6.31 1.39 4.36
N ILE A 43 -7.16 1.65 3.37
CA ILE A 43 -6.72 1.92 2.00
C ILE A 43 -6.12 3.33 1.95
N GLY A 44 -4.95 3.46 1.31
CA GLY A 44 -4.25 4.73 1.17
C GLY A 44 -2.85 4.54 0.60
N ILE A 45 -2.07 5.63 0.58
CA ILE A 45 -0.77 5.69 -0.10
C ILE A 45 0.43 5.77 0.85
N GLU A 46 0.16 5.62 2.15
CA GLU A 46 1.21 5.66 3.16
C GLU A 46 1.70 4.24 3.52
N LYS A 47 2.92 4.16 4.03
CA LYS A 47 3.50 2.91 4.52
C LYS A 47 2.60 2.21 5.54
N GLY A 48 2.35 0.92 5.33
CA GLY A 48 1.48 0.10 6.17
C GLY A 48 0.00 0.12 5.77
N GLN A 49 -0.40 0.89 4.76
CA GLN A 49 -1.75 0.90 4.22
C GLN A 49 -1.88 -0.05 3.03
N LEU A 50 -3.10 -0.51 2.75
CA LEU A 50 -3.42 -1.20 1.51
C LEU A 50 -3.34 -0.20 0.35
N ALA A 51 -2.58 -0.55 -0.68
CA ALA A 51 -2.50 0.24 -1.89
C ALA A 51 -3.87 0.37 -2.54
N PRO A 52 -4.28 1.57 -2.99
CA PRO A 52 -5.48 1.74 -3.79
C PRO A 52 -5.41 0.87 -5.04
N ASP A 53 -6.42 0.02 -5.27
CA ASP A 53 -6.49 -0.79 -6.48
C ASP A 53 -6.81 0.09 -7.69
N PHE A 54 -6.32 -0.33 -8.86
CA PHE A 54 -6.61 0.34 -10.13
C PHE A 54 -6.65 -0.67 -11.27
N THR A 55 -7.28 -0.28 -12.37
CA THR A 55 -7.26 -1.02 -13.63
C THR A 55 -6.80 -0.06 -14.72
N LEU A 56 -5.72 -0.40 -15.41
CA LEU A 56 -5.19 0.32 -16.56
C LEU A 56 -5.05 -0.61 -17.74
N THR A 57 -4.76 -0.09 -18.91
CA THR A 57 -4.51 -0.90 -20.11
C THR A 57 -3.02 -1.02 -20.38
N ASP A 58 -2.59 -2.20 -20.82
CA ASP A 58 -1.22 -2.41 -21.30
C ASP A 58 -1.04 -1.84 -22.74
N LEU A 59 0.18 -1.96 -23.28
CA LEU A 59 0.49 -1.50 -24.65
C LEU A 59 -0.26 -2.26 -25.75
N GLN A 60 -0.84 -3.40 -25.44
CA GLN A 60 -1.64 -4.22 -26.34
C GLN A 60 -3.15 -3.97 -26.20
N GLY A 61 -3.55 -3.09 -25.25
CA GLY A 61 -4.94 -2.75 -24.97
C GLY A 61 -5.64 -3.71 -24.00
N ASN A 62 -4.92 -4.65 -23.38
CA ASN A 62 -5.50 -5.55 -22.39
C ASN A 62 -5.62 -4.86 -21.03
N PRO A 63 -6.69 -5.11 -20.26
CA PRO A 63 -6.81 -4.60 -18.91
C PRO A 63 -5.84 -5.31 -17.96
N VAL A 64 -5.15 -4.54 -17.14
CA VAL A 64 -4.25 -4.99 -16.07
C VAL A 64 -4.68 -4.34 -14.78
N ARG A 65 -4.89 -5.14 -13.76
CA ARG A 65 -5.31 -4.67 -12.43
C ARG A 65 -4.19 -4.88 -11.42
N LEU A 66 -4.00 -3.93 -10.51
CA LEU A 66 -3.00 -4.09 -9.46
C LEU A 66 -3.29 -5.32 -8.57
N SER A 67 -4.55 -5.58 -8.27
CA SER A 67 -4.96 -6.74 -7.48
C SER A 67 -4.70 -8.10 -8.15
N ASP A 68 -4.45 -8.15 -9.47
CA ASP A 68 -4.06 -9.39 -10.18
C ASP A 68 -2.67 -9.88 -9.72
N PHE A 69 -1.90 -9.03 -9.06
CA PHE A 69 -0.56 -9.36 -8.54
C PHE A 69 -0.54 -9.70 -7.04
N ILE A 70 -1.69 -9.86 -6.40
CA ILE A 70 -1.73 -10.35 -5.00
C ILE A 70 -0.99 -11.69 -4.90
N GLY A 71 -0.20 -11.85 -3.85
CA GLY A 71 0.72 -12.98 -3.69
C GLY A 71 2.16 -12.67 -4.15
N LYS A 72 2.37 -11.55 -4.88
CA LYS A 72 3.68 -11.12 -5.37
C LYS A 72 4.09 -9.80 -4.73
N LYS A 73 5.40 -9.52 -4.72
CA LYS A 73 5.94 -8.20 -4.41
C LYS A 73 5.91 -7.35 -5.66
N VAL A 74 5.29 -6.17 -5.60
CA VAL A 74 5.10 -5.31 -6.77
C VAL A 74 5.82 -3.98 -6.56
N PHE A 75 6.65 -3.61 -7.52
CA PHE A 75 7.19 -2.26 -7.65
C PHE A 75 6.30 -1.51 -8.65
N VAL A 76 5.40 -0.67 -8.14
CA VAL A 76 4.58 0.22 -8.97
C VAL A 76 5.40 1.48 -9.22
N ASN A 77 5.93 1.60 -10.42
CA ASN A 77 6.81 2.69 -10.82
C ASN A 77 6.08 3.66 -11.76
N PHE A 78 5.95 4.90 -11.36
CA PHE A 78 5.34 5.98 -12.13
C PHE A 78 6.41 6.74 -12.91
N TRP A 79 6.29 6.78 -14.23
CA TRP A 79 7.32 7.30 -15.12
C TRP A 79 6.76 7.98 -16.38
N ALA A 80 7.61 8.73 -17.09
CA ALA A 80 7.32 9.28 -18.40
C ALA A 80 8.54 9.09 -19.34
N SER A 81 8.31 8.99 -20.65
CA SER A 81 9.35 8.71 -21.64
C SER A 81 10.37 9.88 -21.78
N TRP A 82 9.91 11.08 -21.58
CA TRP A 82 10.69 12.32 -21.65
C TRP A 82 11.45 12.66 -20.36
N CYS A 83 11.20 11.95 -19.25
CA CYS A 83 11.76 12.23 -17.92
C CYS A 83 13.22 11.73 -17.81
N PRO A 84 14.25 12.60 -17.71
CA PRO A 84 15.64 12.16 -17.70
C PRO A 84 16.00 11.19 -16.56
N PRO A 85 15.60 11.41 -15.28
CA PRO A 85 15.89 10.46 -14.22
C PRO A 85 15.15 9.12 -14.40
N CYS A 86 13.95 9.12 -15.02
CA CYS A 86 13.25 7.87 -15.35
C CYS A 86 14.05 7.05 -16.37
N ARG A 87 14.60 7.71 -17.41
CA ARG A 87 15.45 7.05 -18.41
C ARG A 87 16.70 6.42 -17.80
N ILE A 88 17.25 7.02 -16.75
CA ILE A 88 18.45 6.51 -16.05
C ILE A 88 18.10 5.26 -15.23
N GLU A 89 16.93 5.19 -14.60
CA GLU A 89 16.58 4.04 -13.75
C GLU A 89 16.11 2.81 -14.54
N MET A 90 15.53 2.97 -15.74
CA MET A 90 14.92 1.88 -16.50
C MET A 90 15.87 0.69 -16.76
N PRO A 91 17.14 0.87 -17.14
CA PRO A 91 18.07 -0.26 -17.27
C PRO A 91 18.32 -1.02 -15.95
N HIS A 92 18.32 -0.32 -14.81
CA HIS A 92 18.47 -0.94 -13.49
C HIS A 92 17.22 -1.75 -13.11
N MET A 93 16.04 -1.20 -13.38
CA MET A 93 14.77 -1.90 -13.17
C MET A 93 14.65 -3.12 -14.09
N GLN A 94 15.03 -3.00 -15.36
CA GLN A 94 15.02 -4.12 -16.28
C GLN A 94 15.91 -5.26 -15.79
N LYS A 95 17.15 -4.95 -15.40
CA LYS A 95 18.07 -5.94 -14.85
C LYS A 95 17.50 -6.57 -13.58
N PHE A 96 16.95 -5.78 -12.68
CA PHE A 96 16.32 -6.29 -11.45
C PHE A 96 15.14 -7.21 -11.78
N TYR A 97 14.31 -6.84 -12.74
CA TYR A 97 13.20 -7.66 -13.19
C TYR A 97 13.67 -9.02 -13.73
N GLU A 98 14.68 -9.05 -14.59
CA GLU A 98 15.26 -10.27 -15.14
C GLU A 98 15.76 -11.22 -14.03
N ASP A 99 16.41 -10.69 -13.01
CA ASP A 99 17.00 -11.47 -11.91
C ASP A 99 15.96 -11.97 -10.88
N TYR A 100 14.79 -11.31 -10.79
CA TYR A 100 13.83 -11.56 -9.71
C TYR A 100 12.40 -11.93 -10.16
N GLN A 101 12.02 -11.83 -11.44
CA GLN A 101 10.68 -12.17 -11.93
C GLN A 101 10.25 -13.62 -11.59
N SER A 102 11.19 -14.55 -11.51
CA SER A 102 10.94 -15.95 -11.12
C SER A 102 10.79 -16.15 -9.61
N LYS A 103 10.92 -15.08 -8.81
CA LYS A 103 10.88 -15.10 -7.32
C LYS A 103 9.68 -14.31 -6.79
N ASP A 104 8.55 -14.32 -7.51
CA ASP A 104 7.32 -13.60 -7.17
C ASP A 104 7.54 -12.08 -6.99
N VAL A 105 8.41 -11.50 -7.81
CA VAL A 105 8.62 -10.05 -7.91
C VAL A 105 8.13 -9.56 -9.26
N VAL A 106 7.34 -8.47 -9.25
CA VAL A 106 6.83 -7.81 -10.43
C VAL A 106 7.25 -6.34 -10.42
N ILE A 107 7.65 -5.84 -11.56
CA ILE A 107 7.70 -4.39 -11.83
C ILE A 107 6.48 -4.07 -12.69
N LEU A 108 5.66 -3.13 -12.23
CA LEU A 108 4.54 -2.59 -12.98
C LEU A 108 4.86 -1.13 -13.30
N GLY A 109 5.27 -0.88 -14.53
CA GLY A 109 5.58 0.47 -15.00
C GLY A 109 4.30 1.20 -15.40
N VAL A 110 3.89 2.18 -14.61
CA VAL A 110 2.72 3.03 -14.89
C VAL A 110 3.20 4.27 -15.62
N ASN A 111 2.92 4.32 -16.93
CA ASN A 111 3.24 5.50 -17.71
C ASN A 111 2.22 6.62 -17.46
N LEU A 112 2.72 7.82 -17.21
CA LEU A 112 1.93 9.02 -16.99
C LEU A 112 1.50 9.63 -18.32
N THR A 113 0.67 8.92 -19.06
CA THR A 113 0.30 9.19 -20.46
C THR A 113 -0.19 10.61 -20.72
N PRO A 114 -0.95 11.29 -19.83
CA PRO A 114 -1.35 12.67 -20.08
C PRO A 114 -0.18 13.68 -20.12
N THR A 115 1.00 13.26 -19.66
CA THR A 115 2.22 14.10 -19.68
C THR A 115 3.11 13.85 -20.89
N GLU A 116 2.82 12.82 -21.69
CA GLU A 116 3.56 12.51 -22.90
C GLU A 116 3.21 13.51 -24.02
N GLU A 117 4.22 13.90 -24.81
CA GLU A 117 4.02 14.79 -25.95
C GLU A 117 3.32 14.10 -27.11
N ASN A 118 3.48 12.78 -27.22
CA ASN A 118 3.06 11.95 -28.34
C ASN A 118 2.69 10.54 -27.83
N PRO A 119 1.52 9.98 -28.21
CA PRO A 119 1.12 8.62 -27.82
C PRO A 119 2.12 7.54 -28.22
N ASP A 120 2.84 7.72 -29.35
CA ASP A 120 3.80 6.75 -29.85
C ASP A 120 5.14 6.79 -29.11
N ALA A 121 5.39 7.80 -28.27
CA ALA A 121 6.63 7.95 -27.52
C ALA A 121 6.83 6.80 -26.50
N VAL A 122 5.75 6.31 -25.90
CA VAL A 122 5.81 5.27 -24.90
C VAL A 122 6.23 3.91 -25.48
N PRO A 123 5.59 3.36 -26.53
CA PRO A 123 6.04 2.11 -27.14
C PRO A 123 7.43 2.22 -27.75
N ALA A 124 7.77 3.37 -28.37
CA ALA A 124 9.12 3.59 -28.92
C ALA A 124 10.19 3.57 -27.81
N PHE A 125 9.91 4.19 -26.66
CA PHE A 125 10.80 4.16 -25.50
C PHE A 125 10.98 2.76 -24.94
N VAL A 126 9.89 2.00 -24.79
CA VAL A 126 9.91 0.61 -24.28
C VAL A 126 10.77 -0.28 -25.20
N GLU A 127 10.66 -0.11 -26.50
CA GLU A 127 11.49 -0.81 -27.49
C GLU A 127 12.97 -0.37 -27.39
N GLU A 128 13.24 0.95 -27.38
CA GLU A 128 14.59 1.52 -27.24
C GLU A 128 15.32 0.96 -26.01
N GLN A 129 14.63 0.95 -24.86
CA GLN A 129 15.18 0.50 -23.58
C GLN A 129 15.09 -1.02 -23.39
N ARG A 130 14.47 -1.75 -24.32
CA ARG A 130 14.25 -3.20 -24.28
C ARG A 130 13.58 -3.66 -22.99
N LEU A 131 12.56 -2.90 -22.54
CA LEU A 131 11.85 -3.22 -21.31
C LEU A 131 10.93 -4.43 -21.55
N THR A 132 10.99 -5.41 -20.65
CA THR A 132 10.19 -6.64 -20.72
C THR A 132 9.23 -6.80 -19.54
N PHE A 133 9.33 -5.96 -18.53
CA PHE A 133 8.34 -5.93 -17.46
C PHE A 133 7.04 -5.25 -17.91
N PRO A 134 5.90 -5.57 -17.27
CA PRO A 134 4.61 -5.00 -17.59
C PRO A 134 4.59 -3.48 -17.58
N ILE A 135 4.09 -2.88 -18.67
CA ILE A 135 3.87 -1.43 -18.82
C ILE A 135 2.37 -1.21 -19.01
N VAL A 136 1.83 -0.26 -18.22
CA VAL A 136 0.42 0.15 -18.31
C VAL A 136 0.32 1.67 -18.47
N LEU A 137 -0.78 2.12 -19.10
CA LEU A 137 -0.99 3.50 -19.48
C LEU A 137 -2.05 4.15 -18.59
N ASP A 138 -1.68 5.13 -17.78
CA ASP A 138 -2.62 5.96 -17.02
C ASP A 138 -3.11 7.12 -17.91
N SER A 139 -3.94 6.77 -18.92
CA SER A 139 -4.38 7.72 -19.95
C SER A 139 -5.26 8.84 -19.41
N GLY A 140 -5.97 8.61 -18.30
CA GLY A 140 -6.80 9.62 -17.63
C GLY A 140 -6.03 10.44 -16.58
N GLY A 141 -4.89 9.95 -16.10
CA GLY A 141 -4.16 10.56 -14.99
C GLY A 141 -4.79 10.28 -13.61
N ASP A 142 -5.83 9.45 -13.54
CA ASP A 142 -6.56 9.21 -12.29
C ASP A 142 -5.72 8.43 -11.27
N VAL A 143 -4.90 7.49 -11.74
CA VAL A 143 -4.01 6.72 -10.87
C VAL A 143 -2.86 7.59 -10.36
N MET A 144 -2.30 8.46 -11.22
CA MET A 144 -1.34 9.47 -10.82
C MET A 144 -1.87 10.35 -9.68
N LEU A 145 -3.11 10.82 -9.79
CA LEU A 145 -3.75 11.65 -8.77
C LEU A 145 -4.02 10.86 -7.49
N THR A 146 -4.54 9.63 -7.60
CA THR A 146 -4.83 8.74 -6.47
C THR A 146 -3.56 8.44 -5.65
N TYR A 147 -2.44 8.18 -6.33
CA TYR A 147 -1.15 7.90 -5.72
C TYR A 147 -0.35 9.17 -5.37
N GLN A 148 -0.93 10.36 -5.62
CA GLN A 148 -0.30 11.66 -5.34
C GLN A 148 1.13 11.74 -5.89
N VAL A 149 1.28 11.39 -7.15
CA VAL A 149 2.58 11.44 -7.86
C VAL A 149 2.84 12.86 -8.32
N ILE A 150 3.72 13.56 -7.61
CA ILE A 150 4.07 14.97 -7.85
C ILE A 150 5.51 15.14 -8.39
N ALA A 151 6.28 14.07 -8.45
CA ALA A 151 7.65 14.04 -8.96
C ALA A 151 7.91 12.72 -9.68
N TYR A 152 8.74 12.73 -10.70
CA TYR A 152 9.06 11.56 -11.52
C TYR A 152 10.55 11.24 -11.46
N PRO A 153 10.90 9.95 -11.34
CA PRO A 153 10.00 8.83 -11.08
C PRO A 153 9.56 8.78 -9.61
N THR A 154 8.45 8.08 -9.35
CA THR A 154 8.04 7.67 -7.99
C THR A 154 7.72 6.19 -8.01
N THR A 155 8.25 5.44 -7.06
CA THR A 155 8.04 3.98 -6.96
C THR A 155 7.44 3.63 -5.61
N TYR A 156 6.37 2.84 -5.62
CA TYR A 156 5.78 2.21 -4.44
C TYR A 156 6.16 0.74 -4.42
N LEU A 157 6.78 0.28 -3.34
CA LEU A 157 6.99 -1.13 -3.06
C LEU A 157 5.79 -1.67 -2.29
N ILE A 158 5.08 -2.62 -2.89
CA ILE A 158 3.89 -3.27 -2.34
C ILE A 158 4.21 -4.74 -2.08
N ASP A 159 3.85 -5.24 -0.91
CA ASP A 159 4.07 -6.65 -0.57
C ASP A 159 2.99 -7.59 -1.14
N ALA A 160 3.16 -8.89 -0.90
CA ALA A 160 2.25 -9.93 -1.36
C ALA A 160 0.80 -9.81 -0.84
N ASN A 161 0.57 -9.04 0.21
CA ASN A 161 -0.75 -8.79 0.76
C ASN A 161 -1.37 -7.47 0.25
N GLY A 162 -0.72 -6.78 -0.68
CA GLY A 162 -1.16 -5.50 -1.21
C GLY A 162 -0.82 -4.30 -0.32
N VAL A 163 0.03 -4.49 0.70
CA VAL A 163 0.39 -3.43 1.67
C VAL A 163 1.61 -2.68 1.20
N ILE A 164 1.54 -1.35 1.20
CA ILE A 164 2.68 -0.48 0.88
C ILE A 164 3.76 -0.63 1.95
N ARG A 165 4.95 -1.02 1.54
CA ARG A 165 6.10 -1.18 2.41
C ARG A 165 7.06 -0.01 2.33
N GLU A 166 7.21 0.59 1.14
CA GLU A 166 8.08 1.75 0.95
C GLU A 166 7.59 2.63 -0.20
N LYS A 167 8.01 3.89 -0.20
CA LYS A 167 7.77 4.86 -1.28
C LYS A 167 9.08 5.58 -1.57
N TYR A 168 9.56 5.46 -2.79
CA TYR A 168 10.75 6.13 -3.28
C TYR A 168 10.37 7.29 -4.20
N ARG A 169 11.00 8.44 -4.03
CA ARG A 169 10.89 9.59 -4.95
C ARG A 169 12.24 9.84 -5.58
N GLY A 170 12.27 9.90 -6.90
CA GLY A 170 13.50 9.97 -7.71
C GLY A 170 13.96 8.58 -8.15
N ALA A 171 14.97 8.60 -9.05
CA ALA A 171 15.49 7.37 -9.65
C ALA A 171 16.05 6.40 -8.61
N ILE A 172 15.68 5.15 -8.74
CA ILE A 172 16.21 4.04 -7.96
C ILE A 172 17.25 3.27 -8.78
N ASN A 173 18.16 2.60 -8.10
CA ASN A 173 19.16 1.75 -8.74
C ASN A 173 18.93 0.28 -8.35
N TYR A 174 19.78 -0.62 -8.88
CA TYR A 174 19.66 -2.05 -8.65
C TYR A 174 19.83 -2.46 -7.17
N ASP A 175 20.50 -1.65 -6.35
CA ASP A 175 20.89 -2.02 -4.97
C ASP A 175 19.83 -1.68 -3.91
N ILE A 176 18.61 -1.35 -4.33
CA ILE A 176 17.47 -0.99 -3.43
C ILE A 176 16.74 -2.21 -2.90
#